data_e30cbcd7f176d56e41de527a663d7c37
#
_entry.id   e30cbcd7f176d56e41de527a663d7c37
#
_cell.length_a   1.000
_cell.length_b   1.000
_cell.length_c   1.000
_cell.angle_alpha   90.00
_cell.angle_beta   90.00
_cell.angle_gamma   90.00
#
_symmetry.space_group_name_H-M   'P 1'
#
loop_
_entity.id
_entity.type
_entity.pdbx_description
1 polymer ?
#
loop_
_entity_poly.entity_id
_entity_poly.type
_entity_poly.pdbx_seq_one_letter_code
_entity_poly.pdbx_strand_id
1 'polypeptide(L)'
;MDRRDLLGVLGAGAAGLVAVGGGTARADQHDPHEHDGHIKVIGDCAKVCNEAAHHCLEQLRKGGPHAEHHAKAHEAAMDCQAFCTLTATLTARSSPYAKYAHRACADACRDCAAACEGHEDAIMKECVEACRECEKVCRQMGQEAKAGGSR
;
A
#
# COMPACT_ATOMS: atom_id res chain seq x y z
N MET A 1 30.62 -33.20 7.42
CA MET A 1 29.16 -33.30 7.58
C MET A 1 28.52 -32.65 6.35
N ASP A 2 28.01 -33.49 5.49
CA ASP A 2 27.46 -33.05 4.20
C ASP A 2 26.00 -32.68 4.36
N ARG A 3 25.55 -31.59 3.67
CA ARG A 3 24.18 -31.05 3.75
C ARG A 3 23.09 -32.04 3.30
N ARG A 4 23.50 -33.20 2.76
CA ARG A 4 22.58 -34.25 2.31
C ARG A 4 22.13 -35.19 3.43
N ASP A 5 22.84 -35.24 4.57
CA ASP A 5 22.52 -36.14 5.67
C ASP A 5 21.39 -35.60 6.59
N LEU A 6 20.97 -34.32 6.43
CA LEU A 6 19.95 -33.70 7.28
C LEU A 6 18.52 -34.00 6.86
N LEU A 7 18.31 -34.55 5.67
CA LEU A 7 16.96 -34.82 5.12
C LEU A 7 16.47 -36.27 5.37
N GLY A 8 17.25 -37.08 6.00
CA GLY A 8 16.97 -38.53 6.20
C GLY A 8 16.27 -38.90 7.51
N VAL A 9 16.01 -37.98 8.45
CA VAL A 9 15.56 -38.33 9.82
C VAL A 9 14.08 -37.95 10.10
N LEU A 10 13.30 -37.47 9.14
CA LEU A 10 11.89 -37.13 9.35
C LEU A 10 10.91 -38.16 8.77
N GLY A 11 11.21 -39.41 8.83
CA GLY A 11 10.33 -40.47 8.35
C GLY A 11 10.17 -41.60 9.36
N ALA A 12 9.43 -41.49 10.43
CA ALA A 12 8.62 -42.52 11.10
C ALA A 12 8.19 -42.03 12.49
N GLY A 13 6.92 -41.79 12.69
CA GLY A 13 6.43 -41.46 14.02
C GLY A 13 4.91 -41.23 14.08
N ALA A 14 4.17 -42.35 14.13
CA ALA A 14 2.99 -42.60 14.95
C ALA A 14 1.69 -41.84 14.61
N ALA A 15 0.74 -42.60 14.06
CA ALA A 15 -0.67 -42.45 14.21
C ALA A 15 -1.06 -42.33 15.69
N GLY A 16 -1.56 -41.16 16.08
CA GLY A 16 -2.25 -40.91 17.33
C GLY A 16 -3.56 -40.21 17.03
N LEU A 17 -4.63 -40.98 16.80
CA LEU A 17 -6.00 -40.46 16.78
C LEU A 17 -6.36 -40.01 18.20
N VAL A 18 -6.41 -38.70 18.43
CA VAL A 18 -7.18 -38.15 19.54
C VAL A 18 -8.32 -37.37 18.93
N ALA A 19 -9.49 -38.02 18.90
CA ALA A 19 -10.75 -37.35 18.68
C ALA A 19 -11.08 -36.53 19.92
N VAL A 20 -10.87 -35.24 19.90
CA VAL A 20 -11.37 -34.30 20.87
C VAL A 20 -12.32 -33.34 20.16
N GLY A 21 -13.58 -33.43 20.58
CA GLY A 21 -14.72 -32.55 20.51
C GLY A 21 -14.74 -31.46 19.43
N GLY A 22 -15.77 -31.57 18.55
CA GLY A 22 -16.06 -30.60 17.51
C GLY A 22 -16.30 -29.18 18.03
N GLY A 23 -15.29 -28.36 17.91
CA GLY A 23 -15.43 -26.95 17.70
C GLY A 23 -14.95 -26.71 16.30
N THR A 24 -15.87 -26.49 15.35
CA THR A 24 -15.51 -25.95 14.06
C THR A 24 -15.02 -24.52 14.34
N ALA A 25 -13.73 -24.36 14.60
CA ALA A 25 -13.08 -23.09 14.39
C ALA A 25 -13.35 -22.75 12.91
N ARG A 26 -14.34 -21.89 12.70
CA ARG A 26 -14.54 -21.24 11.43
C ARG A 26 -13.26 -20.43 11.23
N ALA A 27 -12.29 -21.02 10.57
CA ALA A 27 -11.23 -20.24 9.96
C ALA A 27 -11.99 -19.26 9.07
N ASP A 28 -11.93 -17.98 9.42
CA ASP A 28 -12.38 -16.93 8.53
C ASP A 28 -11.67 -17.22 7.19
N GLN A 29 -12.45 -17.70 6.22
CA GLN A 29 -11.95 -17.92 4.87
C GLN A 29 -11.75 -16.52 4.29
N HIS A 30 -10.58 -15.95 4.56
CA HIS A 30 -10.14 -14.72 3.95
C HIS A 30 -10.01 -15.01 2.44
N ASP A 31 -10.86 -14.36 1.63
CA ASP A 31 -10.73 -14.40 0.19
C ASP A 31 -9.48 -13.58 -0.17
N PRO A 32 -8.43 -14.21 -0.71
CA PRO A 32 -7.19 -13.51 -1.06
C PRO A 32 -7.41 -12.42 -2.12
N HIS A 33 -8.56 -12.40 -2.80
CA HIS A 33 -8.90 -11.46 -3.86
C HIS A 33 -9.86 -10.34 -3.40
N GLU A 34 -10.34 -10.38 -2.16
CA GLU A 34 -11.30 -9.40 -1.62
C GLU A 34 -10.84 -7.94 -1.78
N HIS A 35 -9.53 -7.71 -1.74
CA HIS A 35 -8.92 -6.38 -1.79
C HIS A 35 -8.15 -6.06 -3.07
N ASP A 36 -8.17 -6.94 -4.08
CA ASP A 36 -7.36 -6.77 -5.31
C ASP A 36 -7.62 -5.43 -6.02
N GLY A 37 -8.88 -5.00 -6.08
CA GLY A 37 -9.25 -3.71 -6.67
C GLY A 37 -8.64 -2.52 -5.90
N HIS A 38 -8.66 -2.57 -4.58
CA HIS A 38 -8.08 -1.51 -3.73
C HIS A 38 -6.55 -1.51 -3.84
N ILE A 39 -5.93 -2.69 -3.81
CA ILE A 39 -4.47 -2.84 -3.96
C ILE A 39 -4.01 -2.28 -5.30
N LYS A 40 -4.78 -2.53 -6.37
CA LYS A 40 -4.49 -1.98 -7.69
C LYS A 40 -4.50 -0.45 -7.70
N VAL A 41 -5.55 0.18 -7.16
CA VAL A 41 -5.64 1.66 -7.10
C VAL A 41 -4.47 2.26 -6.32
N ILE A 42 -4.12 1.66 -5.18
CA ILE A 42 -3.01 2.13 -4.33
C ILE A 42 -1.67 1.93 -5.05
N GLY A 43 -1.48 0.81 -5.73
CA GLY A 43 -0.26 0.50 -6.50
C GLY A 43 -0.09 1.42 -7.72
N ASP A 44 -1.17 1.68 -8.45
CA ASP A 44 -1.17 2.62 -9.58
C ASP A 44 -0.84 4.04 -9.12
N CYS A 45 -1.38 4.49 -7.98
CA CYS A 45 -1.03 5.76 -7.37
C CYS A 45 0.47 5.84 -7.01
N ALA A 46 1.04 4.78 -6.42
CA ALA A 46 2.47 4.74 -6.12
C ALA A 46 3.32 4.91 -7.39
N LYS A 47 2.93 4.26 -8.49
CA LYS A 47 3.61 4.38 -9.79
C LYS A 47 3.56 5.82 -10.30
N VAL A 48 2.37 6.42 -10.36
CA VAL A 48 2.18 7.78 -10.90
C VAL A 48 2.90 8.81 -10.03
N CYS A 49 2.89 8.68 -8.70
CA CYS A 49 3.66 9.55 -7.81
C CYS A 49 5.16 9.47 -8.08
N ASN A 50 5.70 8.27 -8.34
CA ASN A 50 7.12 8.11 -8.68
C ASN A 50 7.47 8.78 -10.01
N GLU A 51 6.61 8.69 -11.01
CA GLU A 51 6.77 9.35 -12.31
C GLU A 51 6.69 10.88 -12.17
N ALA A 52 5.75 11.40 -11.37
CA ALA A 52 5.63 12.83 -11.07
C ALA A 52 6.86 13.37 -10.30
N ALA A 53 7.36 12.60 -9.33
CA ALA A 53 8.58 12.95 -8.61
C ALA A 53 9.79 13.04 -9.54
N HIS A 54 9.94 12.09 -10.47
CA HIS A 54 11.00 12.14 -11.47
C HIS A 54 10.87 13.36 -12.38
N HIS A 55 9.67 13.66 -12.87
CA HIS A 55 9.38 14.86 -13.66
C HIS A 55 9.79 16.13 -12.90
N CYS A 56 9.37 16.29 -11.65
CA CYS A 56 9.74 17.43 -10.83
C CYS A 56 11.26 17.58 -10.69
N LEU A 57 11.98 16.48 -10.46
CA LEU A 57 13.44 16.49 -10.38
C LEU A 57 14.09 16.96 -11.68
N GLU A 58 13.55 16.58 -12.84
CA GLU A 58 14.02 17.06 -14.13
C GLU A 58 13.78 18.57 -14.33
N GLN A 59 12.61 19.06 -13.90
CA GLN A 59 12.32 20.50 -13.96
C GLN A 59 13.26 21.29 -13.04
N LEU A 60 13.57 20.78 -11.84
CA LEU A 60 14.54 21.37 -10.93
C LEU A 60 15.95 21.46 -11.56
N ARG A 61 16.39 20.43 -12.29
CA ARG A 61 17.69 20.43 -13.00
C ARG A 61 17.76 21.47 -14.10
N LYS A 62 16.64 21.77 -14.76
CA LYS A 62 16.55 22.81 -15.79
C LYS A 62 16.58 24.21 -15.18
N GLY A 63 16.22 24.35 -13.91
CA GLY A 63 16.02 25.64 -13.24
C GLY A 63 14.78 26.36 -13.76
N GLY A 64 14.46 27.48 -13.16
CA GLY A 64 13.36 28.32 -13.62
C GLY A 64 12.52 28.91 -12.49
N PRO A 65 11.52 29.74 -12.80
CA PRO A 65 10.75 30.50 -11.83
C PRO A 65 9.86 29.62 -10.92
N HIS A 66 9.58 28.37 -11.33
CA HIS A 66 8.72 27.44 -10.58
C HIS A 66 9.50 26.37 -9.79
N ALA A 67 10.82 26.54 -9.62
CA ALA A 67 11.67 25.55 -8.96
C ALA A 67 11.18 25.20 -7.54
N GLU A 68 10.77 26.19 -6.74
CA GLU A 68 10.24 25.95 -5.40
C GLU A 68 8.96 25.09 -5.41
N HIS A 69 8.07 25.33 -6.39
CA HIS A 69 6.84 24.55 -6.55
C HIS A 69 7.16 23.10 -6.93
N HIS A 70 8.06 22.88 -7.89
CA HIS A 70 8.54 21.55 -8.24
C HIS A 70 9.26 20.83 -7.09
N ALA A 71 10.00 21.56 -6.24
CA ALA A 71 10.65 20.96 -5.08
C ALA A 71 9.60 20.41 -4.08
N LYS A 72 8.59 21.21 -3.75
CA LYS A 72 7.49 20.78 -2.85
C LYS A 72 6.70 19.60 -3.42
N ALA A 73 6.38 19.64 -4.71
CA ALA A 73 5.69 18.54 -5.38
C ALA A 73 6.52 17.26 -5.42
N HIS A 74 7.86 17.38 -5.63
CA HIS A 74 8.78 16.24 -5.58
C HIS A 74 8.78 15.56 -4.22
N GLU A 75 8.96 16.31 -3.14
CA GLU A 75 8.96 15.78 -1.77
C GLU A 75 7.64 15.07 -1.45
N ALA A 76 6.50 15.74 -1.70
CA ALA A 76 5.19 15.19 -1.44
C ALA A 76 4.91 13.91 -2.26
N ALA A 77 5.34 13.87 -3.52
CA ALA A 77 5.16 12.70 -4.37
C ALA A 77 6.02 11.51 -3.92
N MET A 78 7.25 11.75 -3.44
CA MET A 78 8.12 10.71 -2.86
C MET A 78 7.53 10.12 -1.59
N ASP A 79 7.02 10.97 -0.68
CA ASP A 79 6.35 10.51 0.54
C ASP A 79 5.08 9.71 0.22
N CYS A 80 4.25 10.21 -0.68
CA CYS A 80 3.03 9.53 -1.12
C CYS A 80 3.34 8.16 -1.72
N GLN A 81 4.33 8.06 -2.61
CA GLN A 81 4.79 6.80 -3.20
C GLN A 81 5.19 5.78 -2.12
N ALA A 82 5.93 6.20 -1.09
CA ALA A 82 6.37 5.34 0.00
C ALA A 82 5.18 4.81 0.81
N PHE A 83 4.22 5.68 1.18
CA PHE A 83 3.02 5.27 1.90
C PHE A 83 2.11 4.36 1.07
N CYS A 84 1.92 4.64 -0.21
CA CYS A 84 1.15 3.79 -1.10
C CYS A 84 1.77 2.39 -1.21
N THR A 85 3.08 2.29 -1.42
CA THR A 85 3.79 1.00 -1.52
C THR A 85 3.66 0.19 -0.23
N LEU A 86 3.85 0.82 0.93
CA LEU A 86 3.68 0.18 2.23
C LEU A 86 2.24 -0.31 2.41
N THR A 87 1.26 0.54 2.08
CA THR A 87 -0.17 0.22 2.26
C THR A 87 -0.59 -0.94 1.38
N ALA A 88 -0.24 -0.94 0.09
CA ALA A 88 -0.51 -2.04 -0.81
C ALA A 88 0.08 -3.36 -0.30
N THR A 89 1.34 -3.33 0.17
CA THR A 89 2.03 -4.50 0.72
C THR A 89 1.36 -5.06 1.98
N LEU A 90 0.94 -4.18 2.90
CA LEU A 90 0.26 -4.60 4.14
C LEU A 90 -1.15 -5.12 3.87
N THR A 91 -1.86 -4.52 2.91
CA THR A 91 -3.21 -4.95 2.50
C THR A 91 -3.17 -6.33 1.84
N ALA A 92 -2.25 -6.55 0.91
CA ALA A 92 -2.11 -7.80 0.18
C ALA A 92 -1.87 -9.04 1.09
N ARG A 93 -1.30 -8.85 2.27
CA ARG A 93 -1.09 -9.92 3.25
C ARG A 93 -2.05 -9.85 4.46
N SER A 94 -3.13 -9.07 4.36
CA SER A 94 -4.13 -8.91 5.43
C SER A 94 -3.52 -8.56 6.79
N SER A 95 -2.51 -7.70 6.78
CA SER A 95 -1.79 -7.31 7.98
C SER A 95 -2.69 -6.54 8.95
N PRO A 96 -2.66 -6.81 10.27
CA PRO A 96 -3.40 -6.02 11.26
C PRO A 96 -2.95 -4.55 11.30
N TYR A 97 -1.81 -4.24 10.73
CA TYR A 97 -1.28 -2.88 10.60
C TYR A 97 -1.77 -2.12 9.37
N ALA A 98 -2.43 -2.79 8.41
CA ALA A 98 -2.96 -2.16 7.20
C ALA A 98 -3.87 -0.96 7.50
N LYS A 99 -4.70 -1.06 8.54
CA LYS A 99 -5.58 0.04 8.99
C LYS A 99 -4.85 1.34 9.35
N TYR A 100 -3.63 1.26 9.87
CA TYR A 100 -2.81 2.44 10.18
C TYR A 100 -2.16 2.99 8.92
N ALA A 101 -1.69 2.10 8.05
CA ALA A 101 -1.11 2.46 6.76
C ALA A 101 -2.14 3.16 5.87
N HIS A 102 -3.37 2.65 5.78
CA HIS A 102 -4.46 3.30 5.02
C HIS A 102 -4.71 4.73 5.47
N ARG A 103 -4.72 5.01 6.79
CA ARG A 103 -4.92 6.37 7.29
C ARG A 103 -3.78 7.29 6.90
N ALA A 104 -2.55 6.87 7.10
CA ALA A 104 -1.36 7.64 6.73
C ALA A 104 -1.27 7.85 5.22
N CYS A 105 -1.57 6.81 4.42
CA CYS A 105 -1.62 6.88 2.97
C CYS A 105 -2.67 7.88 2.48
N ALA A 106 -3.87 7.89 3.08
CA ALA A 106 -4.90 8.86 2.73
C ALA A 106 -4.46 10.30 2.96
N ASP A 107 -3.76 10.57 4.08
CA ASP A 107 -3.24 11.90 4.37
C ASP A 107 -2.11 12.28 3.40
N ALA A 108 -1.18 11.37 3.13
CA ALA A 108 -0.11 11.58 2.14
C ALA A 108 -0.63 11.83 0.73
N CYS A 109 -1.67 11.09 0.30
CA CYS A 109 -2.32 11.30 -0.99
C CYS A 109 -2.99 12.67 -1.09
N ARG A 110 -3.71 13.11 -0.03
CA ARG A 110 -4.30 14.46 0.03
C ARG A 110 -3.23 15.54 -0.12
N ASP A 111 -2.15 15.43 0.62
CA ASP A 111 -1.09 16.44 0.65
C ASP A 111 -0.30 16.46 -0.66
N CYS A 112 -0.07 15.28 -1.27
CA CYS A 112 0.56 15.16 -2.59
C CYS A 112 -0.33 15.78 -3.68
N ALA A 113 -1.64 15.50 -3.68
CA ALA A 113 -2.56 16.11 -4.64
C ALA A 113 -2.50 17.65 -4.53
N ALA A 114 -2.55 18.20 -3.31
CA ALA A 114 -2.47 19.65 -3.08
C ALA A 114 -1.12 20.23 -3.55
N ALA A 115 -0.01 19.55 -3.34
CA ALA A 115 1.31 20.01 -3.79
C ALA A 115 1.48 19.94 -5.31
N CYS A 116 0.76 19.05 -6.00
CA CYS A 116 0.78 18.91 -7.45
C CYS A 116 -0.24 19.80 -8.17
N GLU A 117 -1.18 20.40 -7.44
CA GLU A 117 -2.17 21.32 -8.03
C GLU A 117 -1.49 22.59 -8.59
N GLY A 118 -2.07 23.12 -9.68
CA GLY A 118 -1.56 24.32 -10.33
C GLY A 118 -0.42 24.10 -11.34
N HIS A 119 0.09 22.87 -11.46
CA HIS A 119 0.98 22.49 -12.56
C HIS A 119 0.18 22.19 -13.83
N GLU A 120 0.67 22.66 -14.97
CA GLU A 120 0.01 22.46 -16.27
C GLU A 120 0.42 21.14 -16.96
N ASP A 121 1.47 20.49 -16.49
CA ASP A 121 2.02 19.27 -17.06
C ASP A 121 1.05 18.09 -16.90
N ALA A 122 0.90 17.28 -17.96
CA ALA A 122 -0.03 16.16 -17.98
C ALA A 122 0.22 15.17 -16.84
N ILE A 123 1.50 14.84 -16.56
CA ILE A 123 1.88 13.90 -15.49
C ILE A 123 1.53 14.44 -14.10
N MET A 124 1.57 15.76 -13.90
CA MET A 124 1.20 16.38 -12.63
C MET A 124 -0.31 16.32 -12.43
N LYS A 125 -1.11 16.55 -13.49
CA LYS A 125 -2.56 16.40 -13.46
C LYS A 125 -2.98 14.96 -13.19
N GLU A 126 -2.34 13.99 -13.84
CA GLU A 126 -2.53 12.56 -13.60
C GLU A 126 -2.20 12.19 -12.14
N CYS A 127 -1.14 12.77 -11.58
CA CYS A 127 -0.77 12.56 -10.18
C CYS A 127 -1.86 13.07 -9.22
N VAL A 128 -2.43 14.25 -9.47
CA VAL A 128 -3.55 14.78 -8.69
C VAL A 128 -4.75 13.83 -8.72
N GLU A 129 -5.13 13.34 -9.90
CA GLU A 129 -6.26 12.42 -10.06
C GLU A 129 -6.03 11.09 -9.35
N ALA A 130 -4.85 10.49 -9.55
CA ALA A 130 -4.48 9.22 -8.91
C ALA A 130 -4.45 9.36 -7.37
N CYS A 131 -3.90 10.45 -6.85
CA CYS A 131 -3.86 10.70 -5.41
C CYS A 131 -5.28 10.88 -4.82
N ARG A 132 -6.17 11.60 -5.49
CA ARG A 132 -7.56 11.77 -5.03
C ARG A 132 -8.34 10.46 -5.00
N GLU A 133 -8.17 9.61 -6.01
CA GLU A 133 -8.80 8.28 -6.02
C GLU A 133 -8.23 7.37 -4.93
N CYS A 134 -6.90 7.36 -4.76
CA CYS A 134 -6.24 6.59 -3.72
C CYS A 134 -6.63 7.07 -2.30
N GLU A 135 -6.73 8.38 -2.08
CA GLU A 135 -7.22 8.95 -0.82
C GLU A 135 -8.60 8.40 -0.47
N LYS A 136 -9.53 8.44 -1.42
CA LYS A 136 -10.90 7.95 -1.23
C LYS A 136 -10.92 6.48 -0.82
N VAL A 137 -10.20 5.62 -1.55
CA VAL A 137 -10.09 4.19 -1.24
C VAL A 137 -9.48 3.99 0.15
N CYS A 138 -8.38 4.66 0.46
CA CYS A 138 -7.70 4.51 1.75
C CYS A 138 -8.57 4.99 2.93
N ARG A 139 -9.35 6.06 2.78
CA ARG A 139 -10.28 6.50 3.83
C ARG A 139 -11.39 5.50 4.07
N GLN A 140 -11.93 4.90 3.03
CA GLN A 140 -12.96 3.86 3.12
C GLN A 140 -12.43 2.65 3.89
N MET A 141 -11.30 2.09 3.47
CA MET A 141 -10.65 0.93 4.11
C MET A 141 -10.26 1.22 5.59
N GLY A 142 -9.79 2.44 5.87
CA GLY A 142 -9.44 2.87 7.22
C GLY A 142 -10.65 3.01 8.17
N GLN A 143 -11.88 3.20 7.64
CA GLN A 143 -13.13 3.26 8.41
C GLN A 143 -13.73 1.87 8.68
N GLU A 144 -13.73 0.98 7.69
CA GLU A 144 -14.21 -0.39 7.80
C GLU A 144 -13.45 -1.16 8.89
N ALA A 145 -12.13 -0.95 8.99
CA ALA A 145 -11.29 -1.54 10.03
C ALA A 145 -11.62 -1.04 11.46
N LYS A 146 -12.28 0.11 11.62
CA LYS A 146 -12.79 0.57 12.92
C LYS A 146 -14.08 -0.14 13.32
N ALA A 147 -14.95 -0.41 12.37
CA ALA A 147 -16.24 -1.05 12.62
C ALA A 147 -16.09 -2.53 12.98
N GLY A 148 -15.10 -3.24 12.41
CA GLY A 148 -14.82 -4.66 12.70
C GLY A 148 -14.01 -4.92 13.97
N GLY A 149 -13.41 -3.92 14.59
CA GLY A 149 -12.50 -4.04 15.75
C GLY A 149 -13.15 -3.93 17.13
N SER A 150 -14.49 -3.90 17.22
CA SER A 150 -15.22 -3.83 18.48
C SER A 150 -15.82 -5.20 18.84
N ARG A 151 -14.93 -6.19 19.07
CA ARG A 151 -15.30 -7.44 19.78
C ARG A 151 -14.19 -7.83 20.73
#